data_d36e6fa00a0b3352aea9ae87fe27afba
#
_entry.id   d36e6fa00a0b3352aea9ae87fe27afba
#
_cell.length_a   1.000
_cell.length_b   1.000
_cell.length_c   1.000
_cell.angle_alpha   90.00
_cell.angle_beta   90.00
_cell.angle_gamma   90.00
#
_symmetry.space_group_name_H-M   'P 1'
#
loop_
_entity.id
_entity.type
_entity.pdbx_description
1 polymer ?
#
loop_
_entity_poly.entity_id
_entity_poly.type
_entity_poly.pdbx_seq_one_letter_code
_entity_poly.pdbx_strand_id
1 'polypeptide(L)'
;MAALTSDYFRSLMQMLFIGCALFMSCDSKAWWDTEHKRICENAYALLNATAKAEVLRLLDRSFDDACVWADNVKSTRPQTRPWHYRNTFPGVESISQTVAPDEGDAITALQKQIAILGSDGPKKERREALMWIGHLVGDLHQPFHVAYAEDLGGNRVYLSLSSDLQQILGERRERVNMHAVWDGLISRYARHLEASGESMAMSPDLDANKQSLIELKTPADWADENIAILNDPATGYLRPYRQAVLTEAYLREQAPIAMARQRLASSRLALLLNQLFANREGEQQP
;
A
#
# COMPACT_ATOMS: atom_id res chain seq x y z
N MET A 1 -13.19 -27.42 59.52
CA MET A 1 -12.68 -27.92 58.24
C MET A 1 -13.48 -27.33 57.08
N ALA A 2 -13.31 -26.06 56.75
CA ALA A 2 -13.95 -25.43 55.61
C ALA A 2 -13.38 -24.04 55.30
N ALA A 3 -12.03 -23.90 55.26
CA ALA A 3 -11.42 -22.61 54.93
C ALA A 3 -10.18 -22.69 54.02
N LEU A 4 -9.89 -23.86 53.44
CA LEU A 4 -8.68 -24.08 52.61
C LEU A 4 -8.97 -24.30 51.11
N THR A 5 -10.22 -24.18 50.64
CA THR A 5 -10.56 -24.43 49.23
C THR A 5 -10.79 -23.16 48.38
N SER A 6 -10.84 -21.98 49.04
CA SER A 6 -11.15 -20.72 48.32
C SER A 6 -9.89 -20.07 47.69
N ASP A 7 -8.73 -20.23 48.28
CA ASP A 7 -7.51 -19.54 47.84
C ASP A 7 -6.81 -20.28 46.68
N TYR A 8 -6.98 -21.59 46.57
CA TYR A 8 -6.46 -22.37 45.45
C TYR A 8 -7.21 -22.07 44.14
N PHE A 9 -8.51 -21.82 44.21
CA PHE A 9 -9.33 -21.49 43.02
C PHE A 9 -9.07 -20.06 42.53
N ARG A 10 -8.74 -19.13 43.43
CA ARG A 10 -8.38 -17.76 43.04
C ARG A 10 -6.99 -17.70 42.40
N SER A 11 -6.03 -18.48 42.86
CA SER A 11 -4.68 -18.53 42.24
C SER A 11 -4.69 -19.23 40.88
N LEU A 12 -5.52 -20.24 40.67
CA LEU A 12 -5.66 -20.89 39.33
C LEU A 12 -6.34 -19.99 38.31
N MET A 13 -7.31 -19.16 38.70
CA MET A 13 -7.96 -18.19 37.81
C MET A 13 -7.06 -17.00 37.50
N GLN A 14 -6.11 -16.63 38.32
CA GLN A 14 -5.14 -15.56 38.01
C GLN A 14 -3.97 -16.02 37.16
N MET A 15 -3.65 -17.31 37.10
CA MET A 15 -2.62 -17.85 36.20
C MET A 15 -3.16 -18.14 34.77
N LEU A 16 -4.49 -18.15 34.55
CA LEU A 16 -5.07 -18.39 33.21
C LEU A 16 -5.27 -17.10 32.39
N PHE A 17 -4.98 -15.92 32.94
CA PHE A 17 -5.11 -14.64 32.22
C PHE A 17 -3.77 -13.98 31.85
N ILE A 18 -2.63 -14.66 32.05
CA ILE A 18 -1.33 -14.28 31.47
C ILE A 18 -0.98 -15.26 30.34
N GLY A 19 -1.97 -15.67 29.59
CA GLY A 19 -1.83 -16.09 28.22
C GLY A 19 -1.63 -14.82 27.41
N CYS A 20 -0.40 -14.32 27.42
CA CYS A 20 0.07 -13.26 26.55
C CYS A 20 -0.35 -13.66 25.12
N ALA A 21 -1.44 -13.09 24.65
CA ALA A 21 -1.68 -12.98 23.23
C ALA A 21 -0.50 -12.13 22.71
N LEU A 22 0.58 -12.79 22.38
CA LEU A 22 1.51 -12.34 21.36
C LEU A 22 0.65 -12.26 20.08
N PHE A 23 -0.13 -11.19 19.99
CA PHE A 23 -0.47 -10.65 18.70
C PHE A 23 0.88 -10.34 18.05
N MET A 24 1.45 -11.31 17.35
CA MET A 24 2.34 -11.02 16.26
C MET A 24 1.49 -10.11 15.37
N SER A 25 1.60 -8.80 15.60
CA SER A 25 1.24 -7.81 14.62
C SER A 25 2.05 -8.22 13.39
N CYS A 26 1.41 -8.91 12.48
CA CYS A 26 1.87 -8.98 11.11
C CYS A 26 1.84 -7.52 10.67
N ASP A 27 2.97 -6.84 10.78
CA ASP A 27 3.14 -5.52 10.19
C ASP A 27 2.97 -5.74 8.69
N SER A 28 1.72 -5.62 8.23
CA SER A 28 1.42 -5.52 6.82
C SER A 28 2.12 -4.24 6.38
N LYS A 29 3.24 -4.42 5.71
CA LYS A 29 3.84 -3.35 4.93
C LYS A 29 3.00 -3.27 3.67
N ALA A 30 2.49 -2.09 3.36
CA ALA A 30 2.05 -1.67 2.05
C ALA A 30 2.99 -2.22 0.96
N TRP A 31 2.79 -1.97 -0.31
CA TRP A 31 3.82 -2.34 -1.30
C TRP A 31 5.18 -2.50 -0.61
N TRP A 32 5.90 -3.60 -0.79
CA TRP A 32 7.17 -3.75 -0.10
C TRP A 32 8.10 -2.56 -0.37
N ASP A 33 9.07 -2.33 0.49
CA ASP A 33 10.02 -1.21 0.36
C ASP A 33 10.55 -1.05 -1.08
N THR A 34 10.78 -2.16 -1.77
CA THR A 34 11.24 -2.17 -3.17
C THR A 34 10.23 -1.52 -4.12
N GLU A 35 8.95 -1.82 -3.96
CA GLU A 35 7.89 -1.31 -4.81
C GLU A 35 7.64 0.17 -4.54
N HIS A 36 7.59 0.59 -3.27
CA HIS A 36 7.51 2.01 -2.91
C HIS A 36 8.68 2.83 -3.46
N LYS A 37 9.90 2.32 -3.33
CA LYS A 37 11.09 2.97 -3.89
C LYS A 37 10.97 3.14 -5.40
N ARG A 38 10.57 2.10 -6.13
CA ARG A 38 10.40 2.15 -7.59
C ARG A 38 9.30 3.13 -8.01
N ILE A 39 8.18 3.18 -7.29
CA ILE A 39 7.12 4.15 -7.56
C ILE A 39 7.67 5.57 -7.45
N CYS A 40 8.40 5.88 -6.39
CA CYS A 40 8.95 7.21 -6.17
C CYS A 40 10.13 7.55 -7.07
N GLU A 41 11.01 6.59 -7.39
CA GLU A 41 12.08 6.76 -8.36
C GLU A 41 11.50 7.11 -9.74
N ASN A 42 10.51 6.35 -10.21
CA ASN A 42 9.85 6.61 -11.48
C ASN A 42 9.10 7.96 -11.47
N ALA A 43 8.41 8.27 -10.36
CA ALA A 43 7.77 9.57 -10.21
C ALA A 43 8.77 10.73 -10.27
N TYR A 44 9.92 10.60 -9.59
CA TYR A 44 10.97 11.62 -9.61
C TYR A 44 11.52 11.85 -11.02
N ALA A 45 11.69 10.79 -11.81
CA ALA A 45 12.12 10.92 -13.20
C ALA A 45 11.14 11.77 -14.04
N LEU A 46 9.84 11.72 -13.73
CA LEU A 46 8.76 12.43 -14.43
C LEU A 46 8.51 13.87 -13.91
N LEU A 47 9.17 14.28 -12.82
CA LEU A 47 9.02 15.64 -12.30
C LEU A 47 9.62 16.67 -13.26
N ASN A 48 8.98 17.83 -13.34
CA ASN A 48 9.54 19.02 -13.98
C ASN A 48 10.71 19.62 -13.14
N ALA A 49 11.40 20.60 -13.67
CA ALA A 49 12.58 21.20 -13.03
C ALA A 49 12.23 21.83 -11.68
N THR A 50 11.12 22.55 -11.58
CA THR A 50 10.63 23.19 -10.36
C THR A 50 10.33 22.18 -9.27
N ALA A 51 9.56 21.13 -9.59
CA ALA A 51 9.23 20.09 -8.63
C ALA A 51 10.48 19.31 -8.17
N LYS A 52 11.43 19.01 -9.07
CA LYS A 52 12.72 18.42 -8.70
C LYS A 52 13.48 19.28 -7.71
N ALA A 53 13.60 20.58 -7.97
CA ALA A 53 14.28 21.50 -7.09
C ALA A 53 13.63 21.58 -5.69
N GLU A 54 12.29 21.61 -5.62
CA GLU A 54 11.56 21.63 -4.35
C GLU A 54 11.70 20.33 -3.57
N VAL A 55 11.65 19.17 -4.23
CA VAL A 55 11.90 17.85 -3.60
C VAL A 55 13.30 17.85 -2.98
N LEU A 56 14.35 18.26 -3.73
CA LEU A 56 15.71 18.34 -3.23
C LEU A 56 15.86 19.35 -2.09
N ARG A 57 15.17 20.47 -2.15
CA ARG A 57 15.18 21.51 -1.09
C ARG A 57 14.56 21.01 0.22
N LEU A 58 13.52 20.19 0.12
CA LEU A 58 12.78 19.66 1.28
C LEU A 58 13.49 18.47 1.91
N LEU A 59 14.00 17.54 1.12
CA LEU A 59 14.56 16.27 1.59
C LEU A 59 16.05 16.38 1.88
N ASP A 60 16.51 15.54 2.82
CA ASP A 60 17.93 15.31 3.19
C ASP A 60 18.43 13.94 2.67
N ARG A 61 17.65 13.28 1.84
CA ARG A 61 17.88 11.96 1.25
C ARG A 61 17.24 11.88 -0.13
N SER A 62 17.48 10.78 -0.86
CA SER A 62 16.78 10.51 -2.11
C SER A 62 15.25 10.39 -1.91
N PHE A 63 14.49 10.68 -2.96
CA PHE A 63 13.02 10.64 -2.85
C PHE A 63 12.49 9.20 -2.67
N ASP A 64 13.12 8.22 -3.31
CA ASP A 64 12.78 6.80 -3.15
C ASP A 64 13.01 6.31 -1.71
N ASP A 65 14.11 6.68 -1.06
CA ASP A 65 14.34 6.39 0.36
C ASP A 65 13.36 7.12 1.29
N ALA A 66 12.93 8.32 0.90
CA ALA A 66 11.94 9.06 1.65
C ALA A 66 10.56 8.37 1.66
N CYS A 67 10.20 7.69 0.57
CA CYS A 67 8.89 7.05 0.41
C CYS A 67 8.67 5.80 1.28
N VAL A 68 9.71 5.18 1.81
CA VAL A 68 9.58 4.06 2.75
C VAL A 68 9.58 4.49 4.22
N TRP A 69 9.80 5.79 4.47
CA TRP A 69 9.87 6.32 5.83
C TRP A 69 8.56 6.13 6.61
N ALA A 70 7.40 6.25 5.95
CA ALA A 70 6.09 6.14 6.57
C ALA A 70 5.87 4.76 7.24
N ASP A 71 6.36 3.68 6.64
CA ASP A 71 6.33 2.35 7.24
C ASP A 71 7.20 2.25 8.50
N ASN A 72 8.35 2.90 8.49
CA ASN A 72 9.27 2.87 9.61
C ASN A 72 8.72 3.61 10.84
N VAL A 73 7.90 4.65 10.66
CA VAL A 73 7.35 5.41 11.80
C VAL A 73 6.14 4.74 12.46
N LYS A 74 5.53 3.73 11.87
CA LYS A 74 4.40 2.98 12.48
C LYS A 74 4.73 2.42 13.87
N SER A 75 5.99 2.11 14.15
CA SER A 75 6.43 1.60 15.44
C SER A 75 6.50 2.69 16.52
N THR A 76 6.89 3.92 16.13
CA THR A 76 7.05 5.07 17.03
C THR A 76 5.82 5.98 17.07
N ARG A 77 4.97 5.91 16.03
CA ARG A 77 3.71 6.66 15.90
C ARG A 77 2.56 5.70 15.57
N PRO A 78 2.14 4.82 16.50
CA PRO A 78 1.15 3.78 16.23
C PRO A 78 -0.22 4.32 15.77
N GLN A 79 -0.55 5.56 16.10
CA GLN A 79 -1.75 6.25 15.62
C GLN A 79 -1.78 6.48 14.11
N THR A 80 -0.65 6.35 13.41
CA THR A 80 -0.57 6.48 11.95
C THR A 80 -0.79 5.16 11.22
N ARG A 81 -0.92 4.03 11.92
CA ARG A 81 -1.15 2.73 11.28
C ARG A 81 -2.41 2.69 10.40
N PRO A 82 -3.56 3.25 10.80
CA PRO A 82 -4.74 3.29 9.96
C PRO A 82 -4.58 4.12 8.69
N TRP A 83 -3.60 5.05 8.63
CA TRP A 83 -3.40 5.91 7.48
C TRP A 83 -2.91 5.19 6.22
N HIS A 84 -2.49 3.93 6.34
CA HIS A 84 -1.96 3.13 5.21
C HIS A 84 -3.03 2.42 4.38
N TYR A 85 -4.29 2.36 4.86
CA TYR A 85 -5.36 1.62 4.19
C TYR A 85 -6.73 2.27 4.44
N ARG A 86 -7.69 1.83 3.64
CA ARG A 86 -9.12 2.13 3.83
C ARG A 86 -9.91 0.85 3.60
N ASN A 87 -10.15 0.08 4.65
CA ASN A 87 -10.90 -1.17 4.53
C ASN A 87 -12.35 -0.95 4.13
N THR A 88 -12.87 -1.90 3.35
CA THR A 88 -14.25 -1.98 2.86
C THR A 88 -14.92 -3.28 3.36
N PHE A 89 -16.00 -3.66 2.73
CA PHE A 89 -16.70 -4.92 2.97
C PHE A 89 -17.25 -5.48 1.64
N PRO A 90 -17.58 -6.80 1.57
CA PRO A 90 -18.11 -7.40 0.35
C PRO A 90 -19.34 -6.67 -0.20
N GLY A 91 -19.40 -6.47 -1.51
CA GLY A 91 -20.52 -5.80 -2.18
C GLY A 91 -20.40 -4.27 -2.26
N VAL A 92 -19.31 -3.67 -1.74
CA VAL A 92 -19.02 -2.26 -1.97
C VAL A 92 -18.54 -2.08 -3.41
N GLU A 93 -19.12 -1.11 -4.12
CA GLU A 93 -18.75 -0.72 -5.49
C GLU A 93 -18.00 0.61 -5.53
N SER A 94 -18.15 1.43 -4.49
CA SER A 94 -17.45 2.72 -4.36
C SER A 94 -17.18 3.02 -2.89
N ILE A 95 -16.05 3.68 -2.64
CA ILE A 95 -15.65 4.11 -1.30
C ILE A 95 -16.67 5.07 -0.65
N SER A 96 -17.45 5.76 -1.47
CA SER A 96 -18.54 6.64 -1.03
C SER A 96 -19.66 5.91 -0.27
N GLN A 97 -19.76 4.60 -0.43
CA GLN A 97 -20.69 3.74 0.31
C GLN A 97 -20.20 3.38 1.72
N THR A 98 -19.03 3.85 2.11
CA THR A 98 -18.40 3.59 3.40
C THR A 98 -18.19 4.89 4.18
N VAL A 99 -18.15 4.80 5.51
CA VAL A 99 -17.85 5.94 6.38
C VAL A 99 -16.36 5.94 6.73
N ALA A 100 -15.72 7.09 6.65
CA ALA A 100 -14.31 7.23 7.06
C ALA A 100 -14.19 6.95 8.57
N PRO A 101 -13.20 6.16 9.03
CA PRO A 101 -12.98 5.93 10.44
C PRO A 101 -12.48 7.21 11.13
N ASP A 102 -12.85 7.39 12.41
CA ASP A 102 -12.48 8.59 13.20
C ASP A 102 -10.96 8.73 13.37
N GLU A 103 -10.23 7.63 13.43
CA GLU A 103 -8.76 7.59 13.48
C GLU A 103 -8.08 7.98 12.16
N GLY A 104 -8.87 8.18 11.11
CA GLY A 104 -8.39 8.46 9.75
C GLY A 104 -8.04 7.20 8.97
N ASP A 105 -7.77 7.38 7.67
CA ASP A 105 -7.43 6.35 6.70
C ASP A 105 -6.47 6.90 5.63
N ALA A 106 -6.08 6.09 4.65
CA ALA A 106 -5.16 6.48 3.58
C ALA A 106 -5.68 7.67 2.75
N ILE A 107 -6.99 7.78 2.53
CA ILE A 107 -7.60 8.87 1.74
C ILE A 107 -7.52 10.18 2.52
N THR A 108 -8.03 10.19 3.75
CA THR A 108 -8.05 11.39 4.61
C THR A 108 -6.64 11.84 4.99
N ALA A 109 -5.74 10.89 5.25
CA ALA A 109 -4.34 11.18 5.53
C ALA A 109 -3.66 11.83 4.32
N LEU A 110 -3.82 11.27 3.11
CA LEU A 110 -3.23 11.82 1.89
C LEU A 110 -3.76 13.24 1.62
N GLN A 111 -5.07 13.47 1.72
CA GLN A 111 -5.67 14.80 1.56
C GLN A 111 -5.07 15.83 2.52
N LYS A 112 -4.90 15.45 3.79
CA LYS A 112 -4.26 16.28 4.81
C LYS A 112 -2.81 16.60 4.45
N GLN A 113 -2.03 15.61 4.00
CA GLN A 113 -0.62 15.82 3.65
C GLN A 113 -0.48 16.70 2.39
N ILE A 114 -1.38 16.56 1.42
CA ILE A 114 -1.44 17.45 0.24
C ILE A 114 -1.64 18.90 0.67
N ALA A 115 -2.60 19.17 1.57
CA ALA A 115 -2.84 20.50 2.10
C ALA A 115 -1.61 21.07 2.83
N ILE A 116 -0.92 20.25 3.65
CA ILE A 116 0.29 20.68 4.37
C ILE A 116 1.42 20.97 3.38
N LEU A 117 1.66 20.14 2.37
CA LEU A 117 2.72 20.35 1.39
C LEU A 117 2.47 21.61 0.55
N GLY A 118 1.22 21.89 0.19
CA GLY A 118 0.80 23.11 -0.54
C GLY A 118 0.84 24.40 0.28
N SER A 119 0.88 24.33 1.61
CA SER A 119 0.85 25.51 2.49
C SER A 119 2.22 26.19 2.62
N ASP A 120 2.25 27.39 3.22
CA ASP A 120 3.46 28.10 3.63
C ASP A 120 3.99 27.68 5.02
N GLY A 121 3.55 26.53 5.48
CA GLY A 121 3.97 25.96 6.76
C GLY A 121 5.47 25.68 6.87
N PRO A 122 5.94 25.33 8.09
CA PRO A 122 7.36 25.09 8.36
C PRO A 122 7.96 24.02 7.44
N LYS A 123 9.22 24.21 7.02
CA LYS A 123 9.94 23.27 6.17
C LYS A 123 9.89 21.82 6.70
N LYS A 124 9.97 21.64 8.02
CA LYS A 124 9.90 20.31 8.67
C LYS A 124 8.58 19.61 8.41
N GLU A 125 7.46 20.31 8.53
CA GLU A 125 6.12 19.76 8.32
C GLU A 125 5.90 19.42 6.84
N ARG A 126 6.30 20.34 5.96
CA ARG A 126 6.22 20.13 4.51
C ARG A 126 7.11 18.97 4.04
N ARG A 127 8.30 18.81 4.64
CA ARG A 127 9.16 17.65 4.37
C ARG A 127 8.47 16.34 4.77
N GLU A 128 7.90 16.29 5.96
CA GLU A 128 7.19 15.11 6.43
C GLU A 128 5.96 14.83 5.56
N ALA A 129 5.22 15.87 5.16
CA ALA A 129 4.10 15.73 4.24
C ALA A 129 4.51 15.18 2.88
N LEU A 130 5.63 15.60 2.32
CA LEU A 130 6.17 15.05 1.07
C LEU A 130 6.48 13.55 1.20
N MET A 131 7.09 13.12 2.32
CA MET A 131 7.38 11.71 2.57
C MET A 131 6.10 10.88 2.70
N TRP A 132 5.08 11.40 3.41
CA TRP A 132 3.76 10.78 3.48
C TRP A 132 3.09 10.68 2.11
N ILE A 133 3.08 11.74 1.31
CA ILE A 133 2.47 11.74 -0.02
C ILE A 133 3.11 10.67 -0.90
N GLY A 134 4.45 10.62 -0.94
CA GLY A 134 5.16 9.61 -1.73
C GLY A 134 4.76 8.19 -1.38
N HIS A 135 4.56 7.90 -0.09
CA HIS A 135 4.14 6.59 0.40
C HIS A 135 2.65 6.32 0.11
N LEU A 136 1.76 7.21 0.56
CA LEU A 136 0.30 7.00 0.51
C LEU A 136 -0.26 6.95 -0.92
N VAL A 137 0.38 7.62 -1.88
CA VAL A 137 0.02 7.46 -3.30
C VAL A 137 0.30 6.01 -3.73
N GLY A 138 1.40 5.42 -3.30
CA GLY A 138 1.66 4.00 -3.50
C GLY A 138 0.57 3.12 -2.88
N ASP A 139 0.28 3.32 -1.60
CA ASP A 139 -0.72 2.56 -0.84
C ASP A 139 -2.10 2.57 -1.51
N LEU A 140 -2.58 3.75 -1.92
CA LEU A 140 -3.87 3.90 -2.59
C LEU A 140 -3.90 3.36 -4.03
N HIS A 141 -2.78 2.86 -4.56
CA HIS A 141 -2.73 2.11 -5.81
C HIS A 141 -2.51 0.61 -5.61
N GLN A 142 -2.42 0.12 -4.36
CA GLN A 142 -2.37 -1.29 -4.03
C GLN A 142 -3.80 -1.78 -3.72
N PRO A 143 -4.38 -2.69 -4.52
CA PRO A 143 -5.79 -3.06 -4.37
C PRO A 143 -6.17 -3.56 -2.97
N PHE A 144 -5.30 -4.33 -2.31
CA PHE A 144 -5.60 -4.88 -0.99
C PHE A 144 -5.57 -3.86 0.15
N HIS A 145 -5.16 -2.62 -0.11
CA HIS A 145 -5.28 -1.51 0.84
C HIS A 145 -6.69 -0.93 0.96
N VAL A 146 -7.61 -1.35 0.08
CA VAL A 146 -9.05 -1.06 0.19
C VAL A 146 -9.89 -2.33 0.34
N ALA A 147 -9.25 -3.47 0.63
CA ALA A 147 -9.90 -4.76 0.75
C ALA A 147 -10.72 -4.91 2.05
N TYR A 148 -11.26 -6.10 2.32
CA TYR A 148 -12.28 -6.28 3.33
C TYR A 148 -11.73 -6.21 4.76
N ALA A 149 -12.43 -5.51 5.65
CA ALA A 149 -12.09 -5.39 7.06
C ALA A 149 -12.12 -6.75 7.80
N GLU A 150 -13.03 -7.64 7.42
CA GLU A 150 -13.25 -8.94 8.08
C GLU A 150 -12.03 -9.87 8.02
N ASP A 151 -11.21 -9.75 6.97
CA ASP A 151 -9.98 -10.53 6.79
C ASP A 151 -8.71 -9.68 6.88
N LEU A 152 -8.84 -8.45 7.39
CA LEU A 152 -7.75 -7.47 7.53
C LEU A 152 -7.08 -7.16 6.18
N GLY A 153 -7.88 -6.91 5.14
CA GLY A 153 -7.35 -6.58 3.82
C GLY A 153 -6.60 -7.76 3.19
N GLY A 154 -7.09 -8.99 3.32
CA GLY A 154 -6.45 -10.20 2.80
C GLY A 154 -5.31 -10.76 3.67
N ASN A 155 -4.97 -10.13 4.80
CA ASN A 155 -3.93 -10.63 5.71
C ASN A 155 -4.29 -11.95 6.40
N ARG A 156 -5.59 -12.28 6.49
CA ARG A 156 -6.09 -13.56 7.01
C ARG A 156 -6.39 -14.61 5.94
N VAL A 157 -6.19 -14.27 4.67
CA VAL A 157 -6.38 -15.17 3.54
C VAL A 157 -5.04 -15.80 3.17
N TYR A 158 -4.81 -17.07 3.55
CA TYR A 158 -3.53 -17.74 3.37
C TYR A 158 -3.52 -18.70 2.18
N LEU A 159 -2.43 -18.65 1.43
CA LEU A 159 -2.14 -19.46 0.25
C LEU A 159 -0.90 -20.31 0.49
N SER A 160 -0.90 -21.58 0.06
CA SER A 160 0.28 -22.42 0.08
C SER A 160 1.11 -22.19 -1.17
N LEU A 161 2.45 -22.29 -1.06
CA LEU A 161 3.39 -22.23 -2.17
C LEU A 161 4.01 -23.59 -2.42
N SER A 162 4.17 -23.98 -3.69
CA SER A 162 5.03 -25.09 -4.07
C SER A 162 6.51 -24.74 -3.88
N SER A 163 7.38 -25.76 -3.75
CA SER A 163 8.83 -25.57 -3.67
C SER A 163 9.39 -24.82 -4.88
N ASP A 164 8.88 -25.10 -6.07
CA ASP A 164 9.31 -24.45 -7.30
C ASP A 164 8.96 -22.96 -7.28
N LEU A 165 7.73 -22.61 -6.86
CA LEU A 165 7.33 -21.24 -6.75
C LEU A 165 8.07 -20.48 -5.65
N GLN A 166 8.39 -21.15 -4.53
CA GLN A 166 9.27 -20.60 -3.51
C GLN A 166 10.65 -20.24 -4.09
N GLN A 167 11.22 -21.11 -4.90
CA GLN A 167 12.51 -20.86 -5.56
C GLN A 167 12.43 -19.69 -6.54
N ILE A 168 11.44 -19.65 -7.42
CA ILE A 168 11.21 -18.55 -8.38
C ILE A 168 11.09 -17.22 -7.65
N LEU A 169 10.30 -17.19 -6.58
CA LEU A 169 10.04 -15.98 -5.81
C LEU A 169 11.14 -15.64 -4.79
N GLY A 170 12.10 -16.54 -4.54
CA GLY A 170 13.06 -16.39 -3.44
C GLY A 170 12.36 -16.34 -2.08
N GLU A 171 11.20 -17.00 -1.94
CA GLU A 171 10.39 -17.01 -0.73
C GLU A 171 10.71 -18.26 0.10
N ARG A 172 10.90 -18.12 1.40
CA ARG A 172 11.23 -19.23 2.31
C ARG A 172 10.00 -19.80 3.00
N ARG A 173 8.90 -19.05 3.05
CA ARG A 173 7.66 -19.46 3.71
C ARG A 173 6.90 -20.42 2.79
N GLU A 174 6.35 -21.47 3.36
CA GLU A 174 5.46 -22.42 2.67
C GLU A 174 4.05 -21.83 2.49
N ARG A 175 3.71 -20.81 3.26
CA ARG A 175 2.42 -20.11 3.20
C ARG A 175 2.62 -18.61 3.27
N VAL A 176 1.87 -17.90 2.44
CA VAL A 176 1.82 -16.44 2.39
C VAL A 176 0.37 -15.99 2.48
N ASN A 177 0.12 -14.77 2.90
CA ASN A 177 -1.22 -14.21 2.83
C ASN A 177 -1.42 -13.45 1.51
N MET A 178 -2.70 -13.27 1.13
CA MET A 178 -3.07 -12.62 -0.13
C MET A 178 -2.61 -11.16 -0.20
N HIS A 179 -2.61 -10.46 0.93
CA HIS A 179 -2.08 -9.10 1.02
C HIS A 179 -0.60 -9.07 0.59
N ALA A 180 0.25 -9.94 1.17
CA ALA A 180 1.67 -10.02 0.82
C ALA A 180 1.92 -10.47 -0.64
N VAL A 181 1.00 -11.26 -1.22
CA VAL A 181 1.07 -11.60 -2.66
C VAL A 181 0.99 -10.33 -3.50
N TRP A 182 0.08 -9.43 -3.18
CA TRP A 182 -0.10 -8.17 -3.89
C TRP A 182 0.93 -7.11 -3.48
N ASP A 183 1.40 -7.09 -2.24
CA ASP A 183 2.44 -6.15 -1.80
C ASP A 183 3.76 -6.30 -2.56
N GLY A 184 4.10 -7.53 -2.98
CA GLY A 184 5.40 -7.68 -3.62
C GLY A 184 5.66 -9.00 -4.36
N LEU A 185 4.97 -10.11 -4.04
CA LEU A 185 5.27 -11.38 -4.69
C LEU A 185 4.93 -11.36 -6.18
N ILE A 186 3.82 -10.74 -6.57
CA ILE A 186 3.44 -10.56 -7.98
C ILE A 186 4.52 -9.72 -8.70
N SER A 187 4.96 -8.63 -8.12
CA SER A 187 5.98 -7.77 -8.71
C SER A 187 7.34 -8.47 -8.80
N ARG A 188 7.66 -9.32 -7.81
CA ARG A 188 8.88 -10.14 -7.82
C ARG A 188 8.82 -11.18 -8.94
N TYR A 189 7.67 -11.81 -9.15
CA TYR A 189 7.43 -12.71 -10.27
C TYR A 189 7.54 -11.99 -11.62
N ALA A 190 6.96 -10.81 -11.76
CA ALA A 190 7.08 -9.99 -12.96
C ALA A 190 8.56 -9.71 -13.31
N ARG A 191 9.37 -9.33 -12.33
CA ARG A 191 10.82 -9.13 -12.52
C ARG A 191 11.57 -10.42 -12.88
N HIS A 192 11.14 -11.56 -12.38
CA HIS A 192 11.71 -12.85 -12.77
C HIS A 192 11.44 -13.13 -14.26
N LEU A 193 10.23 -12.88 -14.74
CA LEU A 193 9.91 -13.03 -16.18
C LEU A 193 10.74 -12.09 -17.06
N GLU A 194 10.85 -10.82 -16.67
CA GLU A 194 11.69 -9.85 -17.38
C GLU A 194 13.16 -10.32 -17.47
N ALA A 195 13.71 -10.83 -16.35
CA ALA A 195 15.09 -11.33 -16.28
C ALA A 195 15.32 -12.60 -17.12
N SER A 196 14.28 -13.43 -17.29
CA SER A 196 14.34 -14.63 -18.15
C SER A 196 14.09 -14.34 -19.63
N GLY A 197 13.82 -13.07 -19.98
CA GLY A 197 13.51 -12.65 -21.35
C GLY A 197 12.09 -12.97 -21.79
N GLU A 198 11.23 -13.34 -20.85
CA GLU A 198 9.82 -13.55 -21.12
C GLU A 198 9.07 -12.19 -21.13
N SER A 199 8.30 -11.94 -22.19
CA SER A 199 7.45 -10.75 -22.26
C SER A 199 6.15 -11.00 -21.53
N MET A 200 5.80 -10.12 -20.59
CA MET A 200 4.44 -10.04 -20.08
C MET A 200 3.57 -9.35 -21.12
N ALA A 201 2.39 -9.91 -21.40
CA ALA A 201 1.37 -9.20 -22.16
C ALA A 201 0.97 -7.95 -21.37
N MET A 202 1.40 -6.78 -21.81
CA MET A 202 1.00 -5.51 -21.19
C MET A 202 -0.47 -5.27 -21.44
N SER A 203 -1.20 -4.81 -20.40
CA SER A 203 -2.55 -4.32 -20.59
C SER A 203 -2.52 -3.16 -21.60
N PRO A 204 -3.34 -3.20 -22.68
CA PRO A 204 -3.32 -2.20 -23.74
C PRO A 204 -3.57 -0.75 -23.28
N ASP A 205 -4.20 -0.59 -22.09
CA ASP A 205 -4.57 0.72 -21.55
C ASP A 205 -3.40 1.48 -20.91
N LEU A 206 -2.22 0.85 -20.82
CA LEU A 206 -1.04 1.39 -20.11
C LEU A 206 0.21 1.44 -21.00
N ASP A 207 0.01 1.57 -22.29
CA ASP A 207 1.09 1.90 -23.20
C ASP A 207 1.80 3.19 -22.77
N ALA A 208 3.14 3.15 -22.67
CA ALA A 208 3.95 4.31 -22.31
C ALA A 208 3.68 5.54 -23.19
N ASN A 209 3.16 5.33 -24.40
CA ASN A 209 2.74 6.40 -25.31
C ASN A 209 1.45 7.11 -24.87
N LYS A 210 0.69 6.58 -23.90
CA LYS A 210 -0.53 7.20 -23.36
C LYS A 210 -0.31 7.95 -22.05
N GLN A 211 0.91 8.14 -21.61
CA GLN A 211 1.22 8.83 -20.35
C GLN A 211 0.65 10.26 -20.30
N SER A 212 0.53 10.93 -21.45
CA SER A 212 -0.11 12.24 -21.57
C SER A 212 -1.64 12.23 -21.33
N LEU A 213 -2.26 11.05 -21.27
CA LEU A 213 -3.70 10.86 -21.03
C LEU A 213 -4.01 10.45 -19.59
N ILE A 214 -3.00 10.33 -18.72
CA ILE A 214 -3.22 9.95 -17.32
C ILE A 214 -3.83 11.14 -16.59
N GLU A 215 -5.04 10.94 -16.10
CA GLU A 215 -5.73 11.89 -15.23
C GLU A 215 -5.27 11.72 -13.79
N LEU A 216 -5.06 12.85 -13.09
CA LEU A 216 -4.69 12.83 -11.68
C LEU A 216 -5.78 12.17 -10.84
N LYS A 217 -7.06 12.48 -11.08
CA LYS A 217 -8.20 12.02 -10.27
C LYS A 217 -8.03 12.31 -8.77
N THR A 218 -9.01 11.95 -7.97
CA THR A 218 -8.96 12.13 -6.50
C THR A 218 -8.47 10.85 -5.81
N PRO A 219 -7.99 10.93 -4.56
CA PRO A 219 -7.67 9.76 -3.76
C PRO A 219 -8.84 8.77 -3.60
N ALA A 220 -10.09 9.27 -3.58
CA ALA A 220 -11.28 8.42 -3.55
C ALA A 220 -11.48 7.65 -4.87
N ASP A 221 -11.27 8.30 -6.02
CA ASP A 221 -11.33 7.63 -7.32
C ASP A 221 -10.26 6.53 -7.43
N TRP A 222 -9.08 6.71 -6.84
CA TRP A 222 -8.02 5.68 -6.83
C TRP A 222 -8.43 4.46 -6.00
N ALA A 223 -9.14 4.70 -4.89
CA ALA A 223 -9.72 3.63 -4.08
C ALA A 223 -10.81 2.88 -4.85
N ASP A 224 -11.68 3.59 -5.58
CA ASP A 224 -12.74 2.99 -6.39
C ASP A 224 -12.16 2.13 -7.54
N GLU A 225 -11.08 2.56 -8.18
CA GLU A 225 -10.36 1.73 -9.15
C GLU A 225 -9.84 0.42 -8.54
N ASN A 226 -9.36 0.45 -7.30
CA ASN A 226 -8.92 -0.75 -6.58
C ASN A 226 -10.11 -1.64 -6.18
N ILE A 227 -11.24 -1.06 -5.76
CA ILE A 227 -12.48 -1.80 -5.48
C ILE A 227 -12.95 -2.55 -6.72
N ALA A 228 -12.89 -1.92 -7.89
CA ALA A 228 -13.22 -2.58 -9.16
C ALA A 228 -12.31 -3.79 -9.45
N ILE A 229 -11.01 -3.68 -9.17
CA ILE A 229 -10.06 -4.80 -9.30
C ILE A 229 -10.42 -5.92 -8.32
N LEU A 230 -10.71 -5.60 -7.06
CA LEU A 230 -11.06 -6.60 -6.03
C LEU A 230 -12.38 -7.31 -6.34
N ASN A 231 -13.34 -6.61 -6.97
CA ASN A 231 -14.62 -7.16 -7.37
C ASN A 231 -14.53 -7.97 -8.68
N ASP A 232 -13.42 -7.92 -9.40
CA ASP A 232 -13.20 -8.76 -10.57
C ASP A 232 -12.99 -10.23 -10.13
N PRO A 233 -13.82 -11.17 -10.63
CA PRO A 233 -13.64 -12.60 -10.33
C PRO A 233 -12.25 -13.14 -10.69
N ALA A 234 -11.54 -12.56 -11.65
CA ALA A 234 -10.18 -12.95 -12.04
C ALA A 234 -9.16 -12.68 -10.92
N THR A 235 -9.36 -11.64 -10.11
CA THR A 235 -8.55 -11.38 -8.90
C THR A 235 -8.70 -12.52 -7.87
N GLY A 236 -9.81 -13.25 -7.94
CA GLY A 236 -10.06 -14.42 -7.11
C GLY A 236 -10.33 -14.12 -5.63
N TYR A 237 -10.44 -12.87 -5.23
CA TYR A 237 -10.55 -12.45 -3.81
C TYR A 237 -11.91 -12.80 -3.19
N LEU A 238 -12.98 -12.88 -3.98
CA LEU A 238 -14.35 -13.15 -3.52
C LEU A 238 -14.63 -14.62 -3.14
N ARG A 239 -13.65 -15.51 -3.23
CA ARG A 239 -13.84 -16.94 -3.00
C ARG A 239 -13.47 -17.34 -1.58
N PRO A 240 -14.19 -18.28 -0.93
CA PRO A 240 -13.78 -18.83 0.35
C PRO A 240 -12.49 -19.66 0.19
N TYR A 241 -11.36 -19.09 0.59
CA TYR A 241 -10.03 -19.69 0.46
C TYR A 241 -9.76 -20.72 1.59
N ARG A 242 -10.51 -21.79 1.62
CA ARG A 242 -10.11 -22.93 2.43
C ARG A 242 -9.10 -23.77 1.61
N GLN A 243 -7.81 -23.72 2.00
CA GLN A 243 -6.71 -24.46 1.37
C GLN A 243 -6.37 -24.00 -0.08
N ALA A 244 -6.41 -22.71 -0.35
CA ALA A 244 -5.98 -22.18 -1.63
C ALA A 244 -4.46 -22.34 -1.83
N VAL A 245 -4.07 -22.59 -3.06
CA VAL A 245 -2.67 -22.67 -3.50
C VAL A 245 -2.38 -21.47 -4.39
N LEU A 246 -1.29 -20.76 -4.12
CA LEU A 246 -0.79 -19.77 -5.05
C LEU A 246 -0.16 -20.48 -6.25
N THR A 247 -0.66 -20.20 -7.43
CA THR A 247 -0.19 -20.80 -8.68
C THR A 247 0.61 -19.81 -9.50
N GLU A 248 1.53 -20.28 -10.30
CA GLU A 248 2.25 -19.45 -11.27
C GLU A 248 1.29 -18.81 -12.27
N ALA A 249 0.26 -19.54 -12.70
CA ALA A 249 -0.78 -19.02 -13.59
C ALA A 249 -1.47 -17.76 -13.01
N TYR A 250 -1.81 -17.80 -11.71
CA TYR A 250 -2.36 -16.63 -11.02
C TYR A 250 -1.38 -15.44 -11.02
N LEU A 251 -0.11 -15.67 -10.69
CA LEU A 251 0.89 -14.62 -10.70
C LEU A 251 1.07 -14.02 -12.09
N ARG A 252 1.09 -14.85 -13.12
CA ARG A 252 1.21 -14.43 -14.53
C ARG A 252 0.01 -13.60 -14.98
N GLU A 253 -1.18 -13.98 -14.57
CA GLU A 253 -2.42 -13.26 -14.88
C GLU A 253 -2.51 -11.91 -14.15
N GLN A 254 -2.11 -11.84 -12.88
CA GLN A 254 -2.21 -10.63 -12.06
C GLN A 254 -1.01 -9.68 -12.22
N ALA A 255 0.12 -10.15 -12.72
CA ALA A 255 1.33 -9.32 -12.86
C ALA A 255 1.10 -8.06 -13.73
N PRO A 256 0.44 -8.11 -14.91
CA PRO A 256 0.14 -6.92 -15.69
C PRO A 256 -0.66 -5.88 -14.91
N ILE A 257 -1.64 -6.31 -14.11
CA ILE A 257 -2.50 -5.43 -13.30
C ILE A 257 -1.65 -4.74 -12.21
N ALA A 258 -0.89 -5.50 -11.43
CA ALA A 258 -0.05 -4.96 -10.36
C ALA A 258 1.00 -3.97 -10.90
N MET A 259 1.68 -4.32 -12.01
CA MET A 259 2.65 -3.44 -12.65
C MET A 259 2.00 -2.17 -13.22
N ALA A 260 0.76 -2.28 -13.71
CA ALA A 260 -0.04 -1.16 -14.16
C ALA A 260 -0.37 -0.20 -13.01
N ARG A 261 -0.79 -0.72 -11.85
CA ARG A 261 -1.08 0.09 -10.66
C ARG A 261 0.16 0.85 -10.18
N GLN A 262 1.33 0.23 -10.18
CA GLN A 262 2.59 0.90 -9.80
C GLN A 262 2.96 2.02 -10.79
N ARG A 263 2.84 1.79 -12.11
CA ARG A 263 3.08 2.84 -13.11
C ARG A 263 2.10 4.00 -12.95
N LEU A 264 0.84 3.71 -12.72
CA LEU A 264 -0.19 4.73 -12.51
C LEU A 264 0.08 5.54 -11.24
N ALA A 265 0.48 4.88 -10.14
CA ALA A 265 0.93 5.54 -8.91
C ALA A 265 2.08 6.52 -9.18
N SER A 266 3.12 6.07 -9.91
CA SER A 266 4.27 6.90 -10.26
C SER A 266 3.86 8.15 -11.06
N SER A 267 3.02 7.97 -12.07
CA SER A 267 2.57 9.07 -12.94
C SER A 267 1.70 10.07 -12.18
N ARG A 268 0.76 9.57 -11.36
CA ARG A 268 -0.12 10.43 -10.56
C ARG A 268 0.64 11.17 -9.47
N LEU A 269 1.62 10.52 -8.83
CA LEU A 269 2.52 11.16 -7.87
C LEU A 269 3.29 12.32 -8.53
N ALA A 270 3.84 12.10 -9.72
CA ALA A 270 4.54 13.14 -10.45
C ALA A 270 3.61 14.29 -10.85
N LEU A 271 2.42 14.00 -11.37
CA LEU A 271 1.43 15.03 -11.72
C LEU A 271 1.04 15.86 -10.49
N LEU A 272 0.75 15.20 -9.37
CA LEU A 272 0.38 15.86 -8.12
C LEU A 272 1.48 16.81 -7.64
N LEU A 273 2.72 16.33 -7.59
CA LEU A 273 3.85 17.15 -7.14
C LEU A 273 4.16 18.30 -8.10
N ASN A 274 4.08 18.06 -9.42
CA ASN A 274 4.25 19.11 -10.41
C ASN A 274 3.20 20.23 -10.25
N GLN A 275 1.93 19.88 -9.98
CA GLN A 275 0.87 20.86 -9.74
C GLN A 275 1.06 21.61 -8.43
N LEU A 276 1.36 20.91 -7.34
CA LEU A 276 1.53 21.52 -6.01
C LEU A 276 2.69 22.52 -5.99
N PHE A 277 3.78 22.23 -6.69
CA PHE A 277 4.94 23.13 -6.70
C PHE A 277 4.84 24.23 -7.74
N ALA A 278 4.11 24.06 -8.85
CA ALA A 278 3.85 25.13 -9.83
C ALA A 278 2.99 26.26 -9.24
N ASN A 279 1.98 25.93 -8.46
CA ASN A 279 1.08 26.91 -7.84
C ASN A 279 1.82 27.84 -6.87
N ARG A 280 2.94 27.43 -6.31
CA ARG A 280 3.74 28.23 -5.38
C ARG A 280 4.62 29.28 -6.07
N GLU A 281 5.01 29.08 -7.32
CA GLU A 281 5.75 30.11 -8.09
C GLU A 281 4.84 31.26 -8.45
N GLY A 282 3.57 31.00 -8.73
CA GLY A 282 2.57 32.03 -9.04
C GLY A 282 2.23 32.99 -7.87
N GLU A 283 2.37 32.47 -6.62
CA GLU A 283 2.08 33.26 -5.40
C GLU A 283 3.30 34.08 -4.90
N GLN A 284 4.51 33.80 -5.41
CA GLN A 284 5.74 34.51 -5.02
C GLN A 284 6.17 35.61 -6.01
N GLN A 285 5.43 35.84 -7.09
CA GLN A 285 5.66 36.99 -7.96
C GLN A 285 4.86 38.20 -7.42
N PRO A 286 5.54 39.31 -7.07
CA PRO A 286 4.91 40.51 -6.50
C PRO A 286 3.99 41.20 -7.48
#